data_42a959e34a69094842b5627cad807bd4
#
_entry.id   42a959e34a69094842b5627cad807bd4
#
_cell.length_a   1.000
_cell.length_b   1.000
_cell.length_c   1.000
_cell.angle_alpha   90.00
_cell.angle_beta   90.00
_cell.angle_gamma   90.00
#
_symmetry.space_group_name_H-M   'P 1'
#
loop_
_entity.id
_entity.type
_entity.pdbx_description
1 polymer ?
#
loop_
_entity_poly.entity_id
_entity_poly.type
_entity_poly.pdbx_seq_one_letter_code
_entity_poly.pdbx_strand_id
1 'polypeptide(L)'
;MAAENLIVTTELSDAKIRELDFAERFQYSVAKLVEALGITRKIPKEAGTVLKTYKAEGTLENGVVAEGETIPLSKYKIKAVPYKEITLKKWRKATTAESITTYGFNQAVNMTTEEMLHDVQRGIRSNFFTFLATGTKKTTGANLKKVLATNMGKLLNLFDTDDVSAVHFVNPATVYDYLGDQEITTQTAFGMTYVQNFLGYGTLFMNSSMPEGEVYSTVSDNVVLYYIAVNGADLGEAFSFTSDDTGYIGIHEVADYDNLTCKDTVVSGIELFAEKLDGVIVGTVSGVTGYSLTSEANPVVAAVEDPADHVYTEEELDALKVDQIKGLAAFKGYTITKTVKAEIIEEFLAAQQA
;
A
#
# COMPACT_ATOMS: atom_id res chain seq x y z
N MET A 1 -14.14 32.99 46.89
CA MET A 1 -13.57 33.56 45.68
C MET A 1 -12.55 32.54 45.17
N ALA A 2 -13.09 31.91 44.35
CA ALA A 2 -12.91 31.63 42.94
C ALA A 2 -11.88 30.54 42.71
N ALA A 3 -12.34 29.30 42.86
CA ALA A 3 -11.68 28.15 42.24
C ALA A 3 -11.91 28.08 40.67
N GLU A 4 -12.56 29.12 40.14
CA GLU A 4 -12.93 29.21 38.72
C GLU A 4 -11.77 29.47 37.77
N ASN A 5 -10.60 29.87 38.28
CA ASN A 5 -9.43 30.13 37.45
C ASN A 5 -8.44 28.94 37.36
N LEU A 6 -8.79 27.77 37.89
CA LEU A 6 -7.99 26.56 37.84
C LEU A 6 -8.47 25.55 36.77
N ILE A 7 -9.57 25.83 36.11
CA ILE A 7 -10.01 25.03 34.96
C ILE A 7 -9.44 25.70 33.71
N VAL A 8 -8.27 25.27 33.28
CA VAL A 8 -7.71 25.67 31.99
C VAL A 8 -8.52 24.98 30.88
N THR A 9 -9.61 25.64 30.50
CA THR A 9 -10.51 25.18 29.43
C THR A 9 -9.82 25.21 28.06
N THR A 10 -8.73 25.96 27.90
CA THR A 10 -7.94 26.08 26.68
C THR A 10 -7.17 24.77 26.33
N GLU A 11 -6.66 24.04 27.31
CA GLU A 11 -5.91 22.80 27.04
C GLU A 11 -6.81 21.67 26.49
N LEU A 12 -8.04 21.56 26.98
CA LEU A 12 -9.03 20.64 26.43
C LEU A 12 -9.55 21.08 25.05
N SER A 13 -9.57 22.39 24.81
CA SER A 13 -9.92 22.98 23.52
C SER A 13 -8.86 22.69 22.47
N ASP A 14 -7.58 22.82 22.83
CA ASP A 14 -6.46 22.58 21.91
C ASP A 14 -6.32 21.09 21.52
N ALA A 15 -6.57 20.17 22.45
CA ALA A 15 -6.61 18.75 22.16
C ALA A 15 -7.71 18.38 21.16
N LYS A 16 -8.93 18.87 21.37
CA LYS A 16 -10.05 18.65 20.45
C LYS A 16 -9.83 19.30 19.08
N ILE A 17 -9.26 20.49 19.03
CA ILE A 17 -8.93 21.19 17.79
C ILE A 17 -7.91 20.35 17.00
N ARG A 18 -6.90 19.78 17.65
CA ARG A 18 -5.89 18.93 17.03
C ARG A 18 -6.48 17.62 16.51
N GLU A 19 -7.38 16.99 17.29
CA GLU A 19 -8.10 15.79 16.84
C GLU A 19 -8.95 16.07 15.59
N LEU A 20 -9.67 17.20 15.58
CA LEU A 20 -10.47 17.64 14.44
C LEU A 20 -9.59 17.93 13.23
N ASP A 21 -8.51 18.67 13.39
CA ASP A 21 -7.57 19.01 12.30
C ASP A 21 -6.91 17.77 11.71
N PHE A 22 -6.57 16.78 12.52
CA PHE A 22 -6.06 15.49 12.02
C PHE A 22 -7.16 14.74 11.26
N ALA A 23 -8.37 14.63 11.80
CA ALA A 23 -9.48 13.95 11.14
C ALA A 23 -9.85 14.62 9.81
N GLU A 24 -9.91 15.97 9.78
CA GLU A 24 -10.18 16.74 8.57
C GLU A 24 -9.07 16.57 7.51
N ARG A 25 -7.79 16.62 7.90
CA ARG A 25 -6.67 16.41 6.98
C ARG A 25 -6.67 14.99 6.40
N PHE A 26 -6.96 13.99 7.23
CA PHE A 26 -7.07 12.61 6.76
C PHE A 26 -8.24 12.44 5.80
N GLN A 27 -9.42 12.95 6.15
CA GLN A 27 -10.62 12.94 5.31
C GLN A 27 -10.38 13.63 3.97
N TYR A 28 -9.83 14.84 4.00
CA TYR A 28 -9.51 15.59 2.79
C TYR A 28 -8.57 14.80 1.89
N SER A 29 -7.58 14.15 2.46
CA SER A 29 -6.61 13.33 1.75
C SER A 29 -7.27 12.10 1.09
N VAL A 30 -8.15 11.40 1.82
CA VAL A 30 -8.92 10.26 1.29
C VAL A 30 -9.94 10.72 0.25
N ALA A 31 -10.65 11.82 0.50
CA ALA A 31 -11.62 12.37 -0.45
C ALA A 31 -10.96 12.73 -1.79
N LYS A 32 -9.78 13.37 -1.73
CA LYS A 32 -8.99 13.72 -2.90
C LYS A 32 -8.48 12.49 -3.66
N LEU A 33 -8.12 11.41 -2.94
CA LEU A 33 -7.77 10.12 -3.57
C LEU A 33 -8.98 9.53 -4.30
N VAL A 34 -10.13 9.49 -3.65
CA VAL A 34 -11.39 8.96 -4.21
C VAL A 34 -11.78 9.73 -5.47
N GLU A 35 -11.68 11.07 -5.43
CA GLU A 35 -11.93 11.93 -6.58
C GLU A 35 -10.94 11.66 -7.72
N ALA A 36 -9.65 11.63 -7.43
CA ALA A 36 -8.60 11.40 -8.42
C ALA A 36 -8.69 10.00 -9.06
N LEU A 37 -9.08 8.98 -8.30
CA LEU A 37 -9.33 7.62 -8.80
C LEU A 37 -10.68 7.48 -9.51
N GLY A 38 -11.59 8.47 -9.39
CA GLY A 38 -12.95 8.39 -9.92
C GLY A 38 -13.82 7.36 -9.21
N ILE A 39 -13.51 7.01 -7.95
CA ILE A 39 -14.27 6.02 -7.19
C ILE A 39 -15.64 6.58 -6.81
N THR A 40 -16.69 5.96 -7.29
CA THR A 40 -18.07 6.36 -6.99
C THR A 40 -18.66 5.57 -5.83
N ARG A 41 -18.14 4.36 -5.54
CA ARG A 41 -18.67 3.46 -4.54
C ARG A 41 -17.86 3.45 -3.26
N LYS A 42 -18.50 3.89 -2.18
CA LYS A 42 -17.98 3.86 -0.80
C LYS A 42 -18.94 3.03 0.03
N ILE A 43 -18.49 1.92 0.57
CA ILE A 43 -19.38 0.95 1.21
C ILE A 43 -18.89 0.68 2.64
N PRO A 44 -19.71 1.02 3.67
CA PRO A 44 -19.40 0.65 5.04
C PRO A 44 -19.51 -0.86 5.21
N LYS A 45 -18.61 -1.44 6.00
CA LYS A 45 -18.57 -2.86 6.36
C LYS A 45 -18.25 -3.00 7.84
N GLU A 46 -18.72 -4.09 8.42
CA GLU A 46 -18.36 -4.46 9.77
C GLU A 46 -16.98 -5.15 9.80
N ALA A 47 -16.27 -5.02 10.91
CA ALA A 47 -15.03 -5.74 11.14
C ALA A 47 -15.29 -7.26 11.09
N GLY A 48 -14.37 -8.01 10.50
CA GLY A 48 -14.57 -9.45 10.28
C GLY A 48 -15.26 -9.81 8.97
N THR A 49 -15.76 -8.82 8.20
CA THR A 49 -16.34 -9.09 6.89
C THR A 49 -15.26 -9.53 5.91
N VAL A 50 -15.44 -10.71 5.30
CA VAL A 50 -14.53 -11.23 4.27
C VAL A 50 -14.85 -10.60 2.93
N LEU A 51 -13.92 -9.84 2.38
CA LEU A 51 -13.99 -9.31 1.03
C LEU A 51 -13.82 -10.46 0.03
N LYS A 52 -14.71 -10.53 -0.96
CA LYS A 52 -14.74 -11.61 -1.96
C LYS A 52 -14.70 -11.01 -3.36
N THR A 53 -13.91 -11.60 -4.24
CA THR A 53 -14.00 -11.38 -5.67
C THR A 53 -14.92 -12.43 -6.28
N TYR A 54 -15.65 -12.05 -7.29
CA TYR A 54 -16.54 -12.96 -7.99
C TYR A 54 -16.02 -13.21 -9.41
N LYS A 55 -16.02 -14.47 -9.81
CA LYS A 55 -15.72 -14.87 -11.17
C LYS A 55 -16.88 -15.72 -11.70
N ALA A 56 -17.48 -15.30 -12.81
CA ALA A 56 -18.46 -16.11 -13.51
C ALA A 56 -17.75 -16.96 -14.58
N GLU A 57 -17.91 -18.27 -14.51
CA GLU A 57 -17.39 -19.22 -15.49
C GLU A 57 -18.56 -19.99 -16.06
N GLY A 58 -18.65 -20.07 -17.40
CA GLY A 58 -19.71 -20.79 -18.04
C GLY A 58 -19.46 -21.04 -19.51
N THR A 59 -20.24 -21.94 -20.08
CA THR A 59 -20.25 -22.24 -21.50
C THR A 59 -21.63 -21.88 -22.02
N LEU A 60 -21.65 -21.02 -23.04
CA LEU A 60 -22.87 -20.74 -23.81
C LEU A 60 -23.02 -21.83 -24.87
N GLU A 61 -24.10 -22.53 -24.84
CA GLU A 61 -24.43 -23.52 -25.85
C GLU A 61 -24.91 -22.84 -27.15
N ASN A 62 -24.93 -23.60 -28.25
CA ASN A 62 -25.33 -23.08 -29.56
C ASN A 62 -26.80 -22.61 -29.52
N GLY A 63 -27.02 -21.32 -29.77
CA GLY A 63 -28.37 -20.71 -29.82
C GLY A 63 -29.11 -20.95 -31.13
N VAL A 64 -28.46 -21.56 -32.15
CA VAL A 64 -29.11 -21.90 -33.42
C VAL A 64 -29.71 -23.28 -33.27
N VAL A 65 -31.02 -23.34 -33.04
CA VAL A 65 -31.81 -24.56 -32.83
C VAL A 65 -32.90 -24.61 -33.92
N ALA A 66 -33.15 -25.77 -34.47
CA ALA A 66 -34.20 -25.93 -35.45
C ALA A 66 -35.60 -25.74 -34.83
N GLU A 67 -36.59 -25.43 -35.67
CA GLU A 67 -37.97 -25.26 -35.24
C GLU A 67 -38.51 -26.57 -34.63
N GLY A 68 -38.99 -26.48 -33.37
CA GLY A 68 -39.51 -27.63 -32.63
C GLY A 68 -38.46 -28.44 -31.85
N GLU A 69 -37.18 -28.11 -31.94
CA GLU A 69 -36.16 -28.76 -31.12
C GLU A 69 -36.00 -28.12 -29.74
N THR A 70 -35.52 -28.91 -28.78
CA THR A 70 -35.28 -28.45 -27.42
C THR A 70 -34.01 -27.58 -27.36
N ILE A 71 -34.13 -26.34 -26.87
CA ILE A 71 -33.02 -25.43 -26.70
C ILE A 71 -32.05 -25.99 -25.65
N PRO A 72 -30.76 -26.18 -25.97
CA PRO A 72 -29.77 -26.69 -25.00
C PRO A 72 -29.54 -25.70 -23.85
N LEU A 73 -29.37 -26.22 -22.64
CA LEU A 73 -29.17 -25.42 -21.45
C LEU A 73 -27.71 -24.97 -21.30
N SER A 74 -27.47 -23.67 -21.36
CA SER A 74 -26.19 -23.09 -21.04
C SER A 74 -25.95 -23.14 -19.53
N LYS A 75 -24.73 -23.52 -19.13
CA LYS A 75 -24.37 -23.68 -17.73
C LYS A 75 -23.39 -22.60 -17.28
N TYR A 76 -23.82 -21.80 -16.32
CA TYR A 76 -22.98 -20.78 -15.68
C TYR A 76 -22.83 -21.05 -14.18
N LYS A 77 -21.62 -20.84 -13.65
CA LYS A 77 -21.33 -20.93 -12.23
C LYS A 77 -20.65 -19.66 -11.79
N ILE A 78 -21.06 -19.13 -10.65
CA ILE A 78 -20.38 -18.03 -9.98
C ILE A 78 -19.48 -18.63 -8.93
N LYS A 79 -18.18 -18.37 -9.03
CA LYS A 79 -17.17 -18.74 -8.03
C LYS A 79 -16.80 -17.50 -7.25
N ALA A 80 -17.08 -17.50 -5.95
CA ALA A 80 -16.58 -16.49 -5.04
C ALA A 80 -15.19 -16.89 -4.55
N VAL A 81 -14.21 -16.03 -4.72
CA VAL A 81 -12.86 -16.20 -4.19
C VAL A 81 -12.73 -15.27 -3.00
N PRO A 82 -12.66 -15.77 -1.76
CA PRO A 82 -12.38 -14.93 -0.60
C PRO A 82 -10.96 -14.39 -0.74
N TYR A 83 -10.80 -13.09 -0.49
CA TYR A 83 -9.50 -12.44 -0.61
C TYR A 83 -8.93 -12.08 0.76
N LYS A 84 -9.61 -11.21 1.48
CA LYS A 84 -9.12 -10.64 2.72
C LYS A 84 -10.28 -10.28 3.64
N GLU A 85 -10.07 -10.45 4.92
CA GLU A 85 -10.95 -9.93 5.96
C GLU A 85 -10.68 -8.45 6.20
N ILE A 86 -11.74 -7.64 6.28
CA ILE A 86 -11.61 -6.25 6.67
C ILE A 86 -11.40 -6.17 8.17
N THR A 87 -10.29 -5.57 8.59
CA THR A 87 -9.89 -5.48 9.99
C THR A 87 -9.76 -4.04 10.45
N LEU A 88 -10.11 -3.79 11.70
CA LEU A 88 -9.87 -2.51 12.34
C LEU A 88 -8.39 -2.40 12.72
N LYS A 89 -7.69 -1.47 12.08
CA LYS A 89 -6.29 -1.17 12.37
C LYS A 89 -6.24 -0.11 13.47
N LYS A 90 -5.29 -0.25 14.37
CA LYS A 90 -5.13 0.61 15.55
C LYS A 90 -3.68 1.00 15.69
N TRP A 91 -3.44 2.28 15.90
CA TRP A 91 -2.11 2.83 16.15
C TRP A 91 -2.16 3.68 17.41
N ARG A 92 -1.08 3.69 18.15
CA ARG A 92 -0.96 4.48 19.36
C ARG A 92 0.43 5.09 19.45
N LYS A 93 0.47 6.36 19.82
CA LYS A 93 1.67 7.11 20.10
C LYS A 93 1.57 7.66 21.52
N ALA A 94 2.70 7.75 22.22
CA ALA A 94 2.81 8.42 23.51
C ALA A 94 3.97 9.41 23.47
N THR A 95 3.74 10.63 23.92
CA THR A 95 4.74 11.68 24.02
C THR A 95 4.92 12.04 25.48
N THR A 96 6.15 11.99 25.99
CA THR A 96 6.45 12.25 27.41
C THR A 96 6.54 13.76 27.71
N ALA A 97 6.27 14.14 28.94
CA ALA A 97 6.39 15.52 29.40
C ALA A 97 7.81 16.07 29.23
N GLU A 98 8.85 15.23 29.40
CA GLU A 98 10.25 15.60 29.20
C GLU A 98 10.50 15.96 27.75
N SER A 99 9.96 15.19 26.79
CA SER A 99 10.09 15.48 25.37
C SER A 99 9.40 16.80 25.00
N ILE A 100 8.20 17.03 25.54
CA ILE A 100 7.46 18.29 25.33
C ILE A 100 8.22 19.49 25.91
N THR A 101 8.82 19.31 27.09
CA THR A 101 9.59 20.39 27.74
C THR A 101 10.88 20.69 27.00
N THR A 102 11.52 19.67 26.45
CA THR A 102 12.82 19.80 25.76
C THR A 102 12.67 20.38 24.35
N TYR A 103 11.69 19.92 23.59
CA TYR A 103 11.55 20.24 22.16
C TYR A 103 10.38 21.18 21.86
N GLY A 104 9.51 21.46 22.83
CA GLY A 104 8.26 22.19 22.67
C GLY A 104 7.12 21.33 22.13
N PHE A 105 5.89 21.76 22.43
CA PHE A 105 4.68 21.02 22.09
C PHE A 105 4.56 20.77 20.58
N ASN A 106 4.83 21.79 19.76
CA ASN A 106 4.69 21.67 18.30
C ASN A 106 5.58 20.59 17.70
N GLN A 107 6.86 20.53 18.10
CA GLN A 107 7.78 19.52 17.57
C GLN A 107 7.52 18.13 18.16
N ALA A 108 7.30 18.04 19.47
CA ALA A 108 7.15 16.77 20.14
C ALA A 108 5.80 16.08 19.84
N VAL A 109 4.75 16.85 19.63
CA VAL A 109 3.39 16.31 19.46
C VAL A 109 2.87 16.49 18.04
N ASN A 110 2.76 17.73 17.52
CA ASN A 110 2.12 17.98 16.23
C ASN A 110 2.89 17.36 15.07
N MET A 111 4.20 17.60 14.96
CA MET A 111 5.01 17.03 13.87
C MET A 111 5.02 15.49 13.90
N THR A 112 5.07 14.89 15.09
CA THR A 112 5.00 13.43 15.21
C THR A 112 3.61 12.87 14.90
N THR A 113 2.53 13.64 15.12
CA THR A 113 1.17 13.27 14.71
C THR A 113 1.03 13.36 13.18
N GLU A 114 1.63 14.34 12.55
CA GLU A 114 1.69 14.44 11.08
C GLU A 114 2.42 13.25 10.46
N GLU A 115 3.57 12.86 11.00
CA GLU A 115 4.30 11.69 10.50
C GLU A 115 3.48 10.39 10.70
N MET A 116 2.79 10.27 11.83
CA MET A 116 1.85 9.16 12.05
C MET A 116 0.74 9.12 10.97
N LEU A 117 0.21 10.29 10.57
CA LEU A 117 -0.75 10.38 9.47
C LEU A 117 -0.16 9.86 8.15
N HIS A 118 1.06 10.28 7.83
CA HIS A 118 1.77 9.82 6.63
C HIS A 118 2.01 8.31 6.64
N ASP A 119 2.38 7.74 7.78
CA ASP A 119 2.60 6.29 7.93
C ASP A 119 1.30 5.49 7.76
N VAL A 120 0.19 5.96 8.35
CA VAL A 120 -1.12 5.32 8.16
C VAL A 120 -1.53 5.34 6.69
N GLN A 121 -1.38 6.47 6.01
CA GLN A 121 -1.65 6.60 4.58
C GLN A 121 -0.74 5.69 3.74
N ARG A 122 0.55 5.63 4.06
CA ARG A 122 1.52 4.73 3.41
C ARG A 122 1.10 3.27 3.55
N GLY A 123 0.67 2.86 4.74
CA GLY A 123 0.18 1.51 5.00
C GLY A 123 -1.05 1.13 4.19
N ILE A 124 -2.02 2.05 4.03
CA ILE A 124 -3.22 1.83 3.21
C ILE A 124 -2.82 1.66 1.74
N ARG A 125 -1.97 2.55 1.21
CA ARG A 125 -1.48 2.45 -0.17
C ARG A 125 -0.72 1.16 -0.43
N SER A 126 0.20 0.78 0.45
CA SER A 126 0.98 -0.45 0.32
C SER A 126 0.09 -1.69 0.24
N ASN A 127 -0.94 -1.78 1.08
CA ASN A 127 -1.91 -2.88 1.03
C ASN A 127 -2.66 -2.93 -0.31
N PHE A 128 -3.06 -1.77 -0.82
CA PHE A 128 -3.76 -1.68 -2.11
C PHE A 128 -2.86 -2.14 -3.27
N PHE A 129 -1.61 -1.70 -3.33
CA PHE A 129 -0.68 -2.13 -4.38
C PHE A 129 -0.31 -3.61 -4.28
N THR A 130 -0.12 -4.13 -3.07
CA THR A 130 0.09 -5.57 -2.85
C THR A 130 -1.10 -6.37 -3.38
N PHE A 131 -2.32 -5.87 -3.20
CA PHE A 131 -3.51 -6.49 -3.78
C PHE A 131 -3.51 -6.40 -5.32
N LEU A 132 -3.26 -5.24 -5.91
CA LEU A 132 -3.24 -5.06 -7.37
C LEU A 132 -2.18 -5.95 -8.06
N ALA A 133 -1.04 -6.18 -7.41
CA ALA A 133 0.00 -7.09 -7.90
C ALA A 133 -0.48 -8.53 -8.12
N THR A 134 -1.55 -8.94 -7.41
CA THR A 134 -2.16 -10.27 -7.56
C THR A 134 -3.04 -10.40 -8.82
N GLY A 135 -3.17 -9.34 -9.61
CA GLY A 135 -3.92 -9.34 -10.87
C GLY A 135 -3.57 -10.51 -11.78
N THR A 136 -4.58 -11.18 -12.30
CA THR A 136 -4.42 -12.44 -13.05
C THR A 136 -4.00 -12.22 -14.50
N LYS A 137 -4.34 -11.07 -15.09
CA LYS A 137 -4.03 -10.72 -16.47
C LYS A 137 -2.67 -10.05 -16.55
N LYS A 138 -1.75 -10.64 -17.31
CA LYS A 138 -0.40 -10.12 -17.49
C LYS A 138 -0.17 -9.63 -18.92
N THR A 139 0.62 -8.56 -19.05
CA THR A 139 1.05 -7.98 -20.33
C THR A 139 2.53 -7.66 -20.29
N THR A 140 3.15 -7.54 -21.45
CA THR A 140 4.53 -7.07 -21.60
C THR A 140 4.61 -6.09 -22.75
N GLY A 141 5.52 -5.14 -22.68
CA GLY A 141 5.78 -4.19 -23.76
C GLY A 141 7.19 -3.61 -23.68
N ALA A 142 7.71 -3.17 -24.82
CA ALA A 142 9.07 -2.66 -24.94
C ALA A 142 9.29 -1.33 -24.21
N ASN A 143 8.23 -0.54 -23.97
CA ASN A 143 8.28 0.72 -23.24
C ASN A 143 6.94 0.99 -22.55
N LEU A 144 6.91 2.00 -21.67
CA LEU A 144 5.72 2.38 -20.90
C LEU A 144 4.51 2.65 -21.80
N LYS A 145 4.66 3.42 -22.88
CA LYS A 145 3.57 3.71 -23.81
C LYS A 145 2.95 2.44 -24.41
N LYS A 146 3.78 1.47 -24.79
CA LYS A 146 3.30 0.19 -25.36
C LYS A 146 2.54 -0.63 -24.33
N VAL A 147 3.00 -0.66 -23.09
CA VAL A 147 2.31 -1.35 -21.98
C VAL A 147 0.97 -0.68 -21.70
N LEU A 148 0.92 0.66 -21.59
CA LEU A 148 -0.33 1.40 -21.37
C LEU A 148 -1.34 1.17 -22.49
N ALA A 149 -0.91 1.24 -23.76
CA ALA A 149 -1.77 1.00 -24.92
C ALA A 149 -2.32 -0.45 -24.92
N THR A 150 -1.47 -1.43 -24.61
CA THR A 150 -1.88 -2.84 -24.55
C THR A 150 -2.85 -3.08 -23.40
N ASN A 151 -2.59 -2.49 -22.22
CA ASN A 151 -3.45 -2.59 -21.06
C ASN A 151 -4.81 -1.95 -21.35
N MET A 152 -4.82 -0.75 -21.95
CA MET A 152 -6.06 -0.08 -22.33
C MET A 152 -6.90 -0.91 -23.27
N GLY A 153 -6.31 -1.46 -24.35
CA GLY A 153 -7.02 -2.33 -25.27
C GLY A 153 -7.58 -3.59 -24.62
N LYS A 154 -6.85 -4.18 -23.65
CA LYS A 154 -7.37 -5.31 -22.87
C LYS A 154 -8.50 -4.93 -21.91
N LEU A 155 -8.44 -3.73 -21.30
CA LEU A 155 -9.51 -3.22 -20.42
C LEU A 155 -10.79 -3.00 -21.22
N LEU A 156 -10.72 -2.36 -22.38
CA LEU A 156 -11.88 -2.18 -23.27
C LEU A 156 -12.53 -3.51 -23.64
N ASN A 157 -11.73 -4.49 -24.06
CA ASN A 157 -12.24 -5.83 -24.40
C ASN A 157 -12.82 -6.59 -23.18
N LEU A 158 -12.25 -6.37 -21.99
CA LEU A 158 -12.69 -7.09 -20.79
C LEU A 158 -13.99 -6.55 -20.23
N PHE A 159 -14.18 -5.24 -20.28
CA PHE A 159 -15.38 -4.59 -19.80
C PHE A 159 -16.46 -4.42 -20.89
N ASP A 160 -16.14 -4.82 -22.13
CA ASP A 160 -17.02 -4.77 -23.30
C ASP A 160 -17.69 -3.39 -23.47
N THR A 161 -16.88 -2.34 -23.37
CA THR A 161 -17.32 -0.95 -23.47
C THR A 161 -16.29 -0.13 -24.20
N ASP A 162 -16.76 0.83 -24.99
CA ASP A 162 -15.92 1.72 -25.79
C ASP A 162 -15.36 2.91 -24.98
N ASP A 163 -15.92 3.15 -23.79
CA ASP A 163 -15.50 4.24 -22.89
C ASP A 163 -15.27 3.69 -21.48
N VAL A 164 -14.01 3.66 -21.08
CA VAL A 164 -13.58 3.26 -19.73
C VAL A 164 -12.70 4.33 -19.11
N SER A 165 -13.01 4.71 -17.88
CA SER A 165 -12.13 5.53 -17.08
C SER A 165 -10.99 4.68 -16.52
N ALA A 166 -9.93 4.53 -17.32
CA ALA A 166 -8.78 3.73 -16.93
C ALA A 166 -7.89 4.46 -15.92
N VAL A 167 -7.40 3.70 -14.95
CA VAL A 167 -6.45 4.14 -13.94
C VAL A 167 -5.23 3.24 -13.99
N HIS A 168 -4.06 3.86 -14.06
CA HIS A 168 -2.78 3.19 -14.14
C HIS A 168 -1.90 3.58 -12.96
N PHE A 169 -1.23 2.62 -12.37
CA PHE A 169 -0.27 2.82 -11.28
C PHE A 169 1.11 2.41 -11.75
N VAL A 170 2.10 3.26 -11.55
CA VAL A 170 3.46 3.08 -12.07
C VAL A 170 4.47 3.66 -11.08
N ASN A 171 5.68 3.09 -11.05
CA ASN A 171 6.79 3.71 -10.33
C ASN A 171 7.23 5.01 -11.03
N PRO A 172 7.49 6.11 -10.30
CA PRO A 172 7.98 7.36 -10.88
C PRO A 172 9.21 7.19 -11.76
N ALA A 173 10.18 6.34 -11.37
CA ALA A 173 11.38 6.08 -12.15
C ALA A 173 11.04 5.57 -13.57
N THR A 174 10.07 4.66 -13.69
CA THR A 174 9.61 4.14 -15.00
C THR A 174 8.96 5.22 -15.87
N VAL A 175 8.27 6.20 -15.26
CA VAL A 175 7.64 7.30 -15.99
C VAL A 175 8.70 8.29 -16.49
N TYR A 176 9.62 8.68 -15.63
CA TYR A 176 10.69 9.62 -15.99
C TYR A 176 11.70 9.03 -16.97
N ASP A 177 12.00 7.73 -16.85
CA ASP A 177 12.81 7.00 -17.84
C ASP A 177 12.18 7.05 -19.25
N TYR A 178 10.85 6.89 -19.32
CA TYR A 178 10.13 7.01 -20.59
C TYR A 178 10.08 8.42 -21.15
N LEU A 179 9.90 9.43 -20.30
CA LEU A 179 9.71 10.83 -20.73
C LEU A 179 11.05 11.55 -20.97
N GLY A 180 12.15 11.06 -20.41
CA GLY A 180 13.44 11.73 -20.43
C GLY A 180 13.33 13.12 -19.76
N ASP A 181 13.77 14.15 -20.49
CA ASP A 181 13.79 15.54 -20.00
C ASP A 181 12.46 16.29 -20.17
N GLN A 182 11.35 15.58 -20.36
CA GLN A 182 10.04 16.21 -20.57
C GLN A 182 9.40 16.63 -19.25
N GLU A 183 8.95 17.88 -19.18
CA GLU A 183 8.17 18.36 -18.04
C GLU A 183 6.72 17.88 -18.13
N ILE A 184 6.20 17.32 -17.03
CA ILE A 184 4.80 16.94 -16.89
C ILE A 184 4.15 17.73 -15.77
N THR A 185 2.93 18.23 -16.04
CA THR A 185 2.11 18.84 -14.98
C THR A 185 1.54 17.75 -14.09
N THR A 186 1.94 17.74 -12.83
CA THR A 186 1.53 16.73 -11.85
C THR A 186 0.60 17.33 -10.80
N GLN A 187 -0.27 16.48 -10.25
CA GLN A 187 -1.10 16.77 -9.09
C GLN A 187 -0.80 15.76 -7.99
N THR A 188 -1.25 16.05 -6.78
CA THR A 188 -1.01 15.13 -5.64
C THR A 188 -2.31 14.77 -4.94
N ALA A 189 -2.53 13.49 -4.69
CA ALA A 189 -3.64 12.97 -3.91
C ALA A 189 -3.16 11.84 -2.99
N PHE A 190 -3.49 11.91 -1.71
CA PHE A 190 -3.15 10.89 -0.70
C PHE A 190 -1.66 10.50 -0.68
N GLY A 191 -0.80 11.49 -0.92
CA GLY A 191 0.66 11.29 -0.99
C GLY A 191 1.14 10.55 -2.24
N MET A 192 0.30 10.42 -3.26
CA MET A 192 0.68 9.95 -4.60
C MET A 192 0.63 11.11 -5.58
N THR A 193 1.60 11.17 -6.48
CA THR A 193 1.60 12.10 -7.61
C THR A 193 0.83 11.47 -8.77
N TYR A 194 -0.02 12.23 -9.44
CA TYR A 194 -0.78 11.71 -10.58
C TYR A 194 -0.88 12.72 -11.74
N VAL A 195 -1.14 12.18 -12.92
CA VAL A 195 -1.36 12.92 -14.16
C VAL A 195 -2.66 12.47 -14.78
N GLN A 196 -3.57 13.41 -15.00
CA GLN A 196 -4.84 13.11 -15.70
C GLN A 196 -4.60 12.97 -17.20
N ASN A 197 -5.31 12.04 -17.82
CA ASN A 197 -5.28 11.80 -19.27
C ASN A 197 -3.85 11.63 -19.84
N PHE A 198 -3.02 10.83 -19.16
CA PHE A 198 -1.64 10.59 -19.57
C PHE A 198 -1.60 9.89 -20.94
N LEU A 199 -1.02 10.54 -21.93
CA LEU A 199 -0.93 10.08 -23.33
C LEU A 199 -2.27 9.64 -23.95
N GLY A 200 -3.41 10.07 -23.41
CA GLY A 200 -4.74 9.65 -23.86
C GLY A 200 -5.21 8.29 -23.36
N TYR A 201 -4.49 7.65 -22.42
CA TYR A 201 -4.83 6.32 -21.90
C TYR A 201 -5.51 6.34 -20.53
N GLY A 202 -5.79 7.51 -19.96
CA GLY A 202 -6.45 7.64 -18.65
C GLY A 202 -5.55 8.27 -17.59
N THR A 203 -5.91 8.12 -16.33
CA THR A 203 -5.18 8.74 -15.21
C THR A 203 -4.01 7.85 -14.77
N LEU A 204 -2.82 8.44 -14.71
CA LEU A 204 -1.60 7.78 -14.27
C LEU A 204 -1.24 8.22 -12.85
N PHE A 205 -1.17 7.29 -11.92
CA PHE A 205 -0.68 7.49 -10.55
C PHE A 205 0.75 7.01 -10.41
N MET A 206 1.60 7.87 -9.87
CA MET A 206 2.99 7.55 -9.59
C MET A 206 3.17 7.24 -8.09
N ASN A 207 3.74 6.09 -7.78
CA ASN A 207 4.06 5.71 -6.41
C ASN A 207 5.41 4.99 -6.34
N SER A 208 6.31 5.50 -5.51
CA SER A 208 7.65 4.94 -5.31
C SER A 208 7.67 3.57 -4.61
N SER A 209 6.56 3.17 -3.97
CA SER A 209 6.45 1.84 -3.35
C SER A 209 6.19 0.72 -4.37
N MET A 210 5.94 1.07 -5.65
CA MET A 210 5.75 0.08 -6.70
C MET A 210 7.09 -0.38 -7.29
N PRO A 211 7.20 -1.65 -7.71
CA PRO A 211 8.37 -2.11 -8.43
C PRO A 211 8.60 -1.30 -9.73
N GLU A 212 9.86 -1.04 -10.05
CA GLU A 212 10.23 -0.43 -11.31
C GLU A 212 9.89 -1.36 -12.48
N GLY A 213 9.43 -0.77 -13.59
CA GLY A 213 9.05 -1.54 -14.78
C GLY A 213 7.71 -2.25 -14.68
N GLU A 214 6.98 -2.17 -13.56
CA GLU A 214 5.63 -2.69 -13.45
C GLU A 214 4.57 -1.60 -13.57
N VAL A 215 3.45 -1.96 -14.21
CA VAL A 215 2.29 -1.10 -14.46
C VAL A 215 1.03 -1.84 -14.06
N TYR A 216 0.33 -1.39 -13.03
CA TYR A 216 -0.96 -1.95 -12.66
C TYR A 216 -2.08 -1.10 -13.26
N SER A 217 -2.97 -1.72 -14.02
CA SER A 217 -4.03 -1.03 -14.75
C SER A 217 -5.39 -1.63 -14.42
N THR A 218 -6.36 -0.78 -14.13
CA THR A 218 -7.76 -1.16 -13.91
C THR A 218 -8.69 -0.03 -14.33
N VAL A 219 -10.00 -0.23 -14.26
CA VAL A 219 -10.98 0.85 -14.44
C VAL A 219 -11.42 1.39 -13.08
N SER A 220 -11.76 2.68 -13.02
CA SER A 220 -12.21 3.33 -11.78
C SER A 220 -13.43 2.63 -11.17
N ASP A 221 -14.38 2.19 -11.99
CA ASP A 221 -15.60 1.51 -11.53
C ASP A 221 -15.35 0.15 -10.90
N ASN A 222 -14.19 -0.45 -11.18
CA ASN A 222 -13.77 -1.71 -10.56
C ASN A 222 -13.19 -1.51 -9.14
N VAL A 223 -12.78 -0.28 -8.80
CA VAL A 223 -12.21 0.03 -7.50
C VAL A 223 -13.32 0.49 -6.55
N VAL A 224 -13.37 -0.11 -5.37
CA VAL A 224 -14.33 0.21 -4.31
C VAL A 224 -13.59 0.56 -3.04
N LEU A 225 -14.05 1.58 -2.35
CA LEU A 225 -13.60 1.94 -1.02
C LEU A 225 -14.50 1.23 0.00
N TYR A 226 -13.96 0.23 0.69
CA TYR A 226 -14.59 -0.35 1.87
C TYR A 226 -14.04 0.30 3.13
N TYR A 227 -14.90 0.58 4.10
CA TYR A 227 -14.47 1.15 5.37
C TYR A 227 -15.30 0.62 6.54
N ILE A 228 -14.71 0.62 7.72
CA ILE A 228 -15.39 0.37 8.97
C ILE A 228 -15.80 1.73 9.53
N ALA A 229 -17.09 1.93 9.77
CA ALA A 229 -17.59 3.16 10.38
C ALA A 229 -17.15 3.23 11.86
N VAL A 230 -16.24 4.15 12.16
CA VAL A 230 -15.65 4.28 13.52
C VAL A 230 -16.68 4.78 14.53
N ASN A 231 -17.66 5.57 14.08
CA ASN A 231 -18.80 6.04 14.87
C ASN A 231 -20.02 5.12 14.73
N GLY A 232 -19.85 3.87 14.26
CA GLY A 232 -20.92 2.88 14.20
C GLY A 232 -21.46 2.54 15.60
N ALA A 233 -22.67 1.97 15.65
CA ALA A 233 -23.42 1.75 16.89
C ALA A 233 -22.57 1.07 17.98
N ASP A 234 -21.90 -0.02 17.64
CA ASP A 234 -21.16 -0.83 18.63
C ASP A 234 -19.87 -0.17 19.13
N LEU A 235 -19.10 0.44 18.23
CA LEU A 235 -17.84 1.11 18.60
C LEU A 235 -18.13 2.46 19.29
N GLY A 236 -19.10 3.23 18.79
CA GLY A 236 -19.49 4.53 19.33
C GLY A 236 -20.14 4.45 20.72
N GLU A 237 -20.75 3.30 21.08
CA GLU A 237 -21.26 3.08 22.44
C GLU A 237 -20.12 2.79 23.44
N ALA A 238 -19.05 2.13 22.99
CA ALA A 238 -17.96 1.71 23.88
C ALA A 238 -16.84 2.76 23.96
N PHE A 239 -16.59 3.50 22.89
CA PHE A 239 -15.46 4.42 22.79
C PHE A 239 -15.91 5.78 22.22
N SER A 240 -15.34 6.85 22.77
CA SER A 240 -15.54 8.22 22.26
C SER A 240 -14.37 8.58 21.36
N PHE A 241 -14.57 8.48 20.04
CA PHE A 241 -13.59 8.95 19.05
C PHE A 241 -14.08 10.24 18.41
N THR A 242 -13.15 11.17 18.22
CA THR A 242 -13.35 12.29 17.31
C THR A 242 -13.16 11.78 15.89
N SER A 243 -14.16 11.92 15.06
CA SER A 243 -14.08 11.60 13.64
C SER A 243 -14.83 12.63 12.83
N ASP A 244 -14.65 12.62 11.54
CA ASP A 244 -15.43 13.37 10.59
C ASP A 244 -16.80 12.70 10.30
N ASP A 245 -17.65 13.38 9.52
CA ASP A 245 -18.98 12.87 9.14
C ASP A 245 -18.90 11.56 8.31
N THR A 246 -17.77 11.28 7.69
CA THR A 246 -17.58 10.03 6.90
C THR A 246 -17.24 8.83 7.77
N GLY A 247 -16.74 9.05 8.99
CA GLY A 247 -16.36 8.01 9.93
C GLY A 247 -15.22 7.10 9.46
N TYR A 248 -14.34 7.56 8.56
CA TYR A 248 -13.23 6.76 8.05
C TYR A 248 -12.14 6.54 9.08
N ILE A 249 -11.96 7.49 9.97
CA ILE A 249 -10.92 7.47 10.99
C ILE A 249 -11.48 7.94 12.32
N GLY A 250 -11.04 7.32 13.41
CA GLY A 250 -11.30 7.76 14.78
C GLY A 250 -10.01 8.15 15.45
N ILE A 251 -10.01 9.27 16.15
CA ILE A 251 -8.90 9.76 16.93
C ILE A 251 -9.36 9.99 18.35
N HIS A 252 -8.50 9.60 19.28
CA HIS A 252 -8.68 9.88 20.69
C HIS A 252 -7.34 10.25 21.32
N GLU A 253 -7.32 11.44 21.92
CA GLU A 253 -6.18 11.94 22.66
C GLU A 253 -6.52 11.96 24.15
N VAL A 254 -5.59 11.47 24.96
CA VAL A 254 -5.73 11.46 26.42
C VAL A 254 -4.40 11.78 27.09
N ALA A 255 -4.44 12.68 28.08
CA ALA A 255 -3.34 12.90 28.99
C ALA A 255 -3.35 11.81 30.07
N ASP A 256 -2.24 11.12 30.22
CA ASP A 256 -2.02 10.11 31.25
C ASP A 256 -1.13 10.71 32.34
N TYR A 257 -1.73 10.99 33.47
CA TYR A 257 -1.05 11.61 34.59
C TYR A 257 -0.23 10.65 35.45
N ASP A 258 -0.46 9.33 35.34
CA ASP A 258 0.31 8.33 36.08
C ASP A 258 1.75 8.26 35.61
N ASN A 259 1.98 8.53 34.34
CA ASN A 259 3.31 8.52 33.73
C ASN A 259 3.65 9.81 32.96
N LEU A 260 2.88 10.88 33.12
CA LEU A 260 3.03 12.19 32.48
C LEU A 260 3.26 12.10 30.97
N THR A 261 2.38 11.37 30.28
CA THR A 261 2.41 11.21 28.82
C THR A 261 1.11 11.68 28.17
N CYS A 262 1.24 12.29 26.99
CA CYS A 262 0.12 12.52 26.08
C CYS A 262 0.03 11.34 25.11
N LYS A 263 -1.12 10.69 25.05
CA LYS A 263 -1.35 9.47 24.25
C LYS A 263 -2.35 9.74 23.15
N ASP A 264 -1.92 9.60 21.91
CA ASP A 264 -2.77 9.67 20.71
C ASP A 264 -3.11 8.27 20.25
N THR A 265 -4.39 7.98 20.10
CA THR A 265 -4.88 6.69 19.56
C THR A 265 -5.61 6.98 18.25
N VAL A 266 -5.20 6.31 17.19
CA VAL A 266 -5.79 6.41 15.85
C VAL A 266 -6.37 5.06 15.47
N VAL A 267 -7.58 5.06 14.95
CA VAL A 267 -8.31 3.86 14.53
C VAL A 267 -8.83 4.06 13.11
N SER A 268 -8.58 3.12 12.22
CA SER A 268 -9.10 3.16 10.85
C SER A 268 -9.29 1.76 10.29
N GLY A 269 -10.30 1.58 9.45
CA GLY A 269 -10.59 0.33 8.76
C GLY A 269 -10.83 0.55 7.26
N ILE A 270 -9.98 1.35 6.61
CA ILE A 270 -10.09 1.63 5.17
C ILE A 270 -9.37 0.55 4.38
N GLU A 271 -10.05 -0.02 3.39
CA GLU A 271 -9.47 -0.92 2.40
C GLU A 271 -9.94 -0.53 1.00
N LEU A 272 -8.97 -0.28 0.11
CA LEU A 272 -9.20 -0.13 -1.31
C LEU A 272 -9.15 -1.51 -1.96
N PHE A 273 -10.13 -1.82 -2.78
CA PHE A 273 -10.33 -3.18 -3.29
C PHE A 273 -10.90 -3.15 -4.71
N ALA A 274 -10.43 -4.05 -5.58
CA ALA A 274 -11.02 -4.24 -6.90
C ALA A 274 -11.96 -5.45 -6.86
N GLU A 275 -13.24 -5.25 -7.19
CA GLU A 275 -14.25 -6.32 -7.12
C GLU A 275 -13.99 -7.45 -8.11
N LYS A 276 -13.54 -7.09 -9.33
CA LYS A 276 -13.16 -8.06 -10.35
C LYS A 276 -11.63 -8.10 -10.45
N LEU A 277 -11.01 -9.13 -9.90
CA LEU A 277 -9.56 -9.32 -9.99
C LEU A 277 -9.09 -9.50 -11.44
N ASP A 278 -9.89 -10.14 -12.28
CA ASP A 278 -9.64 -10.25 -13.72
C ASP A 278 -9.65 -8.88 -14.44
N GLY A 279 -10.25 -7.87 -13.82
CA GLY A 279 -10.23 -6.47 -14.26
C GLY A 279 -8.96 -5.70 -13.87
N VAL A 280 -8.01 -6.37 -13.21
CA VAL A 280 -6.69 -5.81 -12.89
C VAL A 280 -5.65 -6.43 -13.81
N ILE A 281 -4.97 -5.59 -14.58
CA ILE A 281 -3.94 -6.01 -15.53
C ILE A 281 -2.58 -5.59 -14.99
N VAL A 282 -1.67 -6.55 -14.88
CA VAL A 282 -0.27 -6.32 -14.49
C VAL A 282 0.59 -6.31 -15.75
N GLY A 283 1.10 -5.14 -16.12
CA GLY A 283 1.98 -4.93 -17.25
C GLY A 283 3.43 -4.87 -16.83
N THR A 284 4.34 -5.40 -17.65
CA THR A 284 5.78 -5.32 -17.43
C THR A 284 6.44 -4.61 -18.61
N VAL A 285 7.28 -3.63 -18.34
CA VAL A 285 8.09 -2.90 -19.31
C VAL A 285 9.42 -3.60 -19.47
N SER A 286 9.70 -4.15 -20.66
CA SER A 286 10.90 -4.97 -20.90
C SER A 286 12.20 -4.16 -21.07
N GLY A 287 12.11 -2.86 -21.25
CA GLY A 287 13.24 -1.96 -21.59
C GLY A 287 13.75 -1.11 -20.43
N VAL A 288 13.18 -1.24 -19.25
CA VAL A 288 13.70 -0.58 -18.04
C VAL A 288 14.96 -1.33 -17.62
N THR A 289 16.12 -0.81 -18.05
CA THR A 289 17.37 -1.10 -17.35
C THR A 289 17.21 -0.43 -15.99
N GLY A 290 16.81 -1.22 -14.99
CA GLY A 290 16.62 -0.72 -13.65
C GLY A 290 17.78 0.20 -13.28
N TYR A 291 17.51 1.48 -13.09
CA TYR A 291 18.29 2.25 -12.15
C TYR A 291 18.00 1.58 -10.80
N SER A 292 18.71 0.52 -10.54
CA SER A 292 18.96 0.13 -9.17
C SER A 292 19.57 1.37 -8.54
N LEU A 293 18.75 2.18 -7.91
CA LEU A 293 19.20 2.96 -6.78
C LEU A 293 19.59 1.88 -5.75
N THR A 294 20.74 1.24 -5.98
CA THR A 294 21.55 0.88 -4.86
C THR A 294 21.79 2.21 -4.16
N SER A 295 20.84 2.62 -3.31
CA SER A 295 21.23 3.41 -2.19
C SER A 295 22.45 2.68 -1.67
N GLU A 296 23.58 3.37 -1.55
CA GLU A 296 24.59 3.04 -0.60
C GLU A 296 24.02 3.22 0.83
N ALA A 297 22.80 2.77 1.06
CA ALA A 297 22.31 2.37 2.33
C ALA A 297 22.78 0.92 2.42
N ASN A 298 23.87 0.75 3.17
CA ASN A 298 24.28 -0.50 3.80
C ASN A 298 23.26 -1.61 3.47
N PRO A 299 23.59 -2.68 2.75
CA PRO A 299 22.65 -3.75 2.59
C PRO A 299 22.26 -4.15 4.01
N VAL A 300 21.08 -3.74 4.44
CA VAL A 300 20.36 -4.48 5.45
C VAL A 300 20.14 -5.80 4.72
N VAL A 301 21.06 -6.71 4.96
CA VAL A 301 20.89 -8.11 4.68
C VAL A 301 19.48 -8.38 5.13
N ALA A 302 18.56 -8.68 4.19
CA ALA A 302 17.33 -9.32 4.56
C ALA A 302 17.80 -10.44 5.46
N ALA A 303 17.49 -10.32 6.75
CA ALA A 303 17.85 -11.32 7.72
C ALA A 303 17.18 -12.60 7.24
N VAL A 304 17.93 -13.40 6.49
CA VAL A 304 17.80 -14.83 6.61
C VAL A 304 18.08 -15.00 8.11
N GLU A 305 17.05 -15.36 8.86
CA GLU A 305 17.23 -15.86 10.23
C GLU A 305 18.14 -17.09 10.07
N ASP A 306 19.44 -16.81 10.03
CA ASP A 306 20.45 -17.84 10.10
C ASP A 306 20.48 -18.25 11.58
N PRO A 307 20.03 -19.45 11.95
CA PRO A 307 20.22 -19.91 13.31
C PRO A 307 21.71 -19.82 13.58
N ALA A 308 22.09 -19.22 14.70
CA ALA A 308 23.47 -18.92 15.08
C ALA A 308 24.43 -20.12 14.94
N ASP A 309 23.91 -21.33 14.76
CA ASP A 309 24.61 -22.61 14.66
C ASP A 309 24.61 -23.22 13.23
N HIS A 310 24.20 -22.49 12.18
CA HIS A 310 24.22 -23.06 10.83
C HIS A 310 25.66 -23.24 10.33
N VAL A 311 25.99 -24.47 9.90
CA VAL A 311 27.27 -24.85 9.31
C VAL A 311 27.14 -24.83 7.79
N TYR A 312 27.81 -23.90 7.16
CA TYR A 312 27.76 -23.72 5.69
C TYR A 312 28.58 -24.78 4.97
N THR A 313 28.03 -25.27 3.86
CA THR A 313 28.75 -26.16 2.94
C THR A 313 29.45 -25.36 1.84
N GLU A 314 30.40 -25.98 1.16
CA GLU A 314 31.11 -25.36 0.02
C GLU A 314 30.14 -24.96 -1.11
N GLU A 315 29.14 -25.81 -1.39
CA GLU A 315 28.13 -25.56 -2.43
C GLU A 315 27.24 -24.36 -2.09
N GLU A 316 26.85 -24.19 -0.82
CA GLU A 316 26.07 -23.02 -0.36
C GLU A 316 26.89 -21.72 -0.47
N LEU A 317 28.15 -21.76 -0.10
CA LEU A 317 29.04 -20.62 -0.20
C LEU A 317 29.38 -20.30 -1.68
N ASP A 318 29.48 -21.30 -2.54
CA ASP A 318 29.70 -21.04 -3.96
C ASP A 318 28.50 -20.45 -4.68
N ALA A 319 27.29 -20.63 -4.15
CA ALA A 319 26.09 -19.95 -4.65
C ALA A 319 26.07 -18.44 -4.30
N LEU A 320 26.88 -17.98 -3.34
CA LEU A 320 26.93 -16.59 -2.88
C LEU A 320 27.96 -15.77 -3.67
N LYS A 321 27.77 -14.45 -3.69
CA LYS A 321 28.79 -13.51 -4.21
C LYS A 321 29.89 -13.29 -3.17
N VAL A 322 31.08 -12.90 -3.62
CA VAL A 322 32.25 -12.65 -2.77
C VAL A 322 31.91 -11.68 -1.60
N ASP A 323 31.19 -10.60 -1.87
CA ASP A 323 30.83 -9.61 -0.84
C ASP A 323 29.86 -10.19 0.18
N GLN A 324 28.99 -11.11 -0.22
CA GLN A 324 28.07 -11.81 0.67
C GLN A 324 28.81 -12.79 1.57
N ILE A 325 29.78 -13.53 1.05
CA ILE A 325 30.63 -14.45 1.84
C ILE A 325 31.45 -13.66 2.87
N LYS A 326 32.02 -12.52 2.48
CA LYS A 326 32.77 -11.66 3.41
C LYS A 326 31.88 -11.05 4.49
N GLY A 327 30.67 -10.63 4.12
CA GLY A 327 29.66 -10.13 5.09
C GLY A 327 29.26 -11.19 6.10
N LEU A 328 29.04 -12.42 5.61
CA LEU A 328 28.71 -13.57 6.45
C LEU A 328 29.87 -13.97 7.38
N ALA A 329 31.09 -13.96 6.88
CA ALA A 329 32.30 -14.19 7.68
C ALA A 329 32.43 -13.17 8.82
N ALA A 330 32.24 -11.88 8.51
CA ALA A 330 32.26 -10.82 9.50
C ALA A 330 31.16 -10.99 10.58
N PHE A 331 29.96 -11.44 10.17
CA PHE A 331 28.86 -11.72 11.09
C PHE A 331 29.18 -12.89 12.03
N LYS A 332 29.80 -13.96 11.50
CA LYS A 332 30.27 -15.13 12.27
C LYS A 332 31.56 -14.85 13.08
N GLY A 333 32.16 -13.68 12.93
CA GLY A 333 33.41 -13.30 13.59
C GLY A 333 34.66 -13.87 12.93
N TYR A 334 34.56 -14.40 11.69
CA TYR A 334 35.69 -14.96 10.95
C TYR A 334 36.48 -13.85 10.23
N THR A 335 37.80 -13.96 10.22
CA THR A 335 38.67 -13.00 9.53
C THR A 335 39.04 -13.57 8.18
N ILE A 336 38.60 -12.93 7.08
CA ILE A 336 38.92 -13.30 5.71
C ILE A 336 39.93 -12.32 5.13
N THR A 337 41.07 -12.83 4.67
CA THR A 337 42.16 -12.02 4.09
C THR A 337 42.27 -12.15 2.58
N LYS A 338 41.66 -13.18 2.01
CA LYS A 338 41.75 -13.51 0.60
C LYS A 338 40.83 -12.66 -0.29
N THR A 339 41.15 -12.61 -1.59
CA THR A 339 40.40 -11.81 -2.57
C THR A 339 39.75 -12.63 -3.67
N VAL A 340 40.27 -13.85 -3.92
CA VAL A 340 39.72 -14.78 -4.91
C VAL A 340 38.64 -15.64 -4.29
N LYS A 341 37.49 -15.79 -4.96
CA LYS A 341 36.30 -16.46 -4.42
C LYS A 341 36.57 -17.83 -3.84
N ALA A 342 37.28 -18.68 -4.58
CA ALA A 342 37.61 -20.04 -4.13
C ALA A 342 38.46 -20.05 -2.87
N GLU A 343 39.47 -19.18 -2.78
CA GLU A 343 40.29 -19.03 -1.57
C GLU A 343 39.53 -18.44 -0.38
N ILE A 344 38.54 -17.57 -0.61
CA ILE A 344 37.66 -17.04 0.40
C ILE A 344 36.79 -18.12 1.00
N ILE A 345 36.22 -19.00 0.16
CA ILE A 345 35.42 -20.14 0.59
C ILE A 345 36.26 -21.11 1.43
N GLU A 346 37.47 -21.42 0.99
CA GLU A 346 38.39 -22.29 1.73
C GLU A 346 38.76 -21.69 3.10
N GLU A 347 39.06 -20.38 3.16
CA GLU A 347 39.38 -19.65 4.39
C GLU A 347 38.16 -19.59 5.33
N PHE A 348 36.95 -19.43 4.80
CA PHE A 348 35.69 -19.45 5.57
C PHE A 348 35.42 -20.82 6.18
N LEU A 349 35.55 -21.90 5.38
CA LEU A 349 35.32 -23.26 5.87
C LEU A 349 36.36 -23.68 6.92
N ALA A 350 37.62 -23.24 6.74
CA ALA A 350 38.65 -23.46 7.74
C ALA A 350 38.37 -22.73 9.06
N ALA A 351 37.87 -21.48 8.98
CA ALA A 351 37.47 -20.71 10.16
C ALA A 351 36.23 -21.26 10.87
N GLN A 352 35.34 -21.93 10.13
CA GLN A 352 34.14 -22.58 10.67
C GLN A 352 34.46 -23.86 11.45
N GLN A 353 35.60 -24.51 11.15
CA GLN A 353 36.03 -25.74 11.82
C GLN A 353 36.97 -25.50 13.01
N ALA A 354 37.39 -24.23 13.21
CA ALA A 354 38.33 -23.84 14.27
C ALA A 354 37.61 -23.42 15.55
#